data_2df54b50a764b0e74a3fc607057a0f52
#
_entry.id   2df54b50a764b0e74a3fc607057a0f52
#
_cell.length_a   1.000
_cell.length_b   1.000
_cell.length_c   1.000
_cell.angle_alpha   90.00
_cell.angle_beta   90.00
_cell.angle_gamma   90.00
#
_symmetry.space_group_name_H-M   'P 1'
#
loop_
_entity.id
_entity.type
_entity.pdbx_description
1 polymer ?
#
loop_
_entity_poly.entity_id
_entity_poly.type
_entity_poly.pdbx_seq_one_letter_code
_entity_poly.pdbx_strand_id
1 'polypeptide(L)'
;TYAPALDNGTINGASVIDDYPMLLNGEVWPRNANWRYQGLTALHTAIAQSLNTCAVRTNLAYGVSNSYDFLVDKLGFENLTYTDSQQVGNMALGGFEKGVTTEEMSAAYAAFVNEGVYTKPRTFIRVEDANGNVVLENEAQSTVAMKNTTAAIINHLLQEAALNGTGYEAQFSGMHIAGKTGSTNSNKDRYFVGYTPYYSCAVWAGYEHNQRIVASGNPCSAVFRKVMSAIHADLADKDFFSCSGLTSVAVCADSGMLASENCALDVRGSRVYTALVAADNAPTAVCTMHTAPTYTVNMADSDGNVTTVTGSVLNYQRELIEGHDEIVVEDAFMMLGGWNGFFGDEADDDFNMPDGDHDTTVAGPPDTTDQPSNVDDFIRAG
;
A
#
# COMPACT_ATOMS: atom_id res chain seq x y z
N THR A 1 3.70 4.71 7.03
CA THR A 1 2.87 5.63 6.28
C THR A 1 1.42 5.60 6.75
N TYR A 2 0.63 4.54 6.45
CA TYR A 2 -0.82 4.53 6.68
C TYR A 2 -1.22 4.41 8.16
N ALA A 3 -0.56 3.55 8.94
CA ALA A 3 -0.92 3.32 10.34
C ALA A 3 -0.87 4.62 11.19
N PRO A 4 0.22 5.41 11.19
CA PRO A 4 0.24 6.64 11.97
C PRO A 4 -0.71 7.72 11.42
N ALA A 5 -0.96 7.77 10.10
CA ALA A 5 -1.92 8.69 9.51
C ALA A 5 -3.38 8.36 9.88
N LEU A 6 -3.71 7.06 10.03
CA LEU A 6 -4.98 6.60 10.58
C LEU A 6 -5.08 6.92 12.07
N ASP A 7 -3.99 6.73 12.82
CA ASP A 7 -3.97 6.87 14.27
C ASP A 7 -4.22 8.30 14.72
N ASN A 8 -3.65 9.27 14.01
CA ASN A 8 -3.84 10.69 14.31
C ASN A 8 -5.06 11.33 13.63
N GLY A 9 -5.75 10.59 12.74
CA GLY A 9 -6.94 11.07 12.05
C GLY A 9 -6.68 11.87 10.77
N THR A 10 -5.44 11.93 10.25
CA THR A 10 -5.13 12.53 8.95
C THR A 10 -5.92 11.86 7.83
N ILE A 11 -6.08 10.54 7.94
CA ILE A 11 -6.95 9.73 7.08
C ILE A 11 -7.85 8.83 7.95
N ASN A 12 -8.85 8.22 7.34
CA ASN A 12 -9.68 7.17 7.95
C ASN A 12 -9.84 5.99 6.98
N GLY A 13 -10.48 4.91 7.41
CA GLY A 13 -10.63 3.71 6.58
C GLY A 13 -11.47 3.90 5.31
N ALA A 14 -12.21 5.01 5.21
CA ALA A 14 -13.00 5.39 4.02
C ALA A 14 -12.27 6.37 3.11
N SER A 15 -11.08 6.85 3.49
CA SER A 15 -10.35 7.87 2.73
C SER A 15 -10.11 7.45 1.29
N VAL A 16 -10.20 8.43 0.41
CA VAL A 16 -9.87 8.31 -1.02
C VAL A 16 -8.65 9.18 -1.29
N ILE A 17 -7.69 8.62 -2.00
CA ILE A 17 -6.43 9.29 -2.34
C ILE A 17 -6.37 9.34 -3.87
N ASP A 18 -6.01 10.50 -4.41
CA ASP A 18 -5.89 10.65 -5.84
C ASP A 18 -4.58 10.02 -6.34
N ASP A 19 -4.69 8.85 -6.96
CA ASP A 19 -3.60 8.18 -7.67
C ASP A 19 -3.35 8.89 -9.00
N TYR A 20 -2.73 10.05 -8.89
CA TYR A 20 -2.44 10.94 -10.00
C TYR A 20 -0.97 11.35 -9.98
N PRO A 21 -0.32 11.54 -11.12
CA PRO A 21 1.06 12.02 -11.19
C PRO A 21 1.28 13.24 -10.31
N MET A 22 2.44 13.36 -9.72
CA MET A 22 2.85 14.53 -8.97
C MET A 22 4.28 14.92 -9.35
N LEU A 23 4.58 16.21 -9.30
CA LEU A 23 5.93 16.70 -9.51
C LEU A 23 6.68 16.77 -8.20
N LEU A 24 7.84 16.14 -8.15
CA LEU A 24 8.81 16.34 -7.10
C LEU A 24 10.12 16.80 -7.73
N ASN A 25 10.62 17.96 -7.31
CA ASN A 25 11.83 18.57 -7.89
C ASN A 25 11.80 18.74 -9.43
N GLY A 26 10.60 18.95 -10.00
CA GLY A 26 10.41 19.14 -11.43
C GLY A 26 10.28 17.85 -12.25
N GLU A 27 10.29 16.69 -11.62
CA GLU A 27 10.10 15.39 -12.27
C GLU A 27 8.82 14.72 -11.82
N VAL A 28 8.19 13.93 -12.71
CA VAL A 28 7.02 13.11 -12.34
C VAL A 28 7.48 11.94 -11.48
N TRP A 29 7.18 12.03 -10.19
CA TRP A 29 7.55 11.03 -9.19
C TRP A 29 6.53 11.02 -8.04
N PRO A 30 6.23 9.85 -7.42
CA PRO A 30 6.67 8.52 -7.83
C PRO A 30 5.86 7.98 -9.01
N ARG A 31 6.38 6.94 -9.64
CA ARG A 31 5.59 6.13 -10.58
C ARG A 31 5.10 4.87 -9.88
N ASN A 32 3.90 4.42 -10.23
CA ASN A 32 3.40 3.13 -9.78
C ASN A 32 4.14 1.98 -10.48
N ALA A 33 4.13 0.79 -9.86
CA ALA A 33 4.83 -0.38 -10.40
C ALA A 33 4.33 -0.81 -11.79
N ASN A 34 3.05 -0.59 -12.06
CA ASN A 34 2.38 -0.90 -13.33
C ASN A 34 2.42 0.26 -14.34
N TRP A 35 3.11 1.36 -14.02
CA TRP A 35 3.21 2.57 -14.86
C TRP A 35 1.87 3.24 -15.18
N ARG A 36 0.81 2.94 -14.41
CA ARG A 36 -0.54 3.47 -14.59
C ARG A 36 -0.97 4.25 -13.38
N TYR A 37 -1.92 5.15 -13.59
CA TYR A 37 -2.59 5.92 -12.56
C TYR A 37 -4.10 5.68 -12.66
N GLN A 38 -4.75 5.50 -11.51
CA GLN A 38 -6.16 5.13 -11.44
C GLN A 38 -7.07 6.29 -11.04
N GLY A 39 -6.48 7.45 -10.68
CA GLY A 39 -7.21 8.58 -10.18
C GLY A 39 -7.72 8.40 -8.76
N LEU A 40 -8.95 8.83 -8.48
CA LEU A 40 -9.53 8.73 -7.15
C LEU A 40 -9.64 7.27 -6.70
N THR A 41 -8.86 6.91 -5.71
CA THR A 41 -8.67 5.52 -5.29
C THR A 41 -8.93 5.37 -3.80
N ALA A 42 -9.84 4.45 -3.44
CA ALA A 42 -10.13 4.13 -2.06
C ALA A 42 -8.91 3.52 -1.34
N LEU A 43 -8.74 3.81 -0.06
CA LEU A 43 -7.58 3.41 0.74
C LEU A 43 -7.29 1.90 0.68
N HIS A 44 -8.33 1.06 0.78
CA HIS A 44 -8.16 -0.40 0.69
C HIS A 44 -7.57 -0.83 -0.66
N THR A 45 -8.00 -0.23 -1.76
CA THR A 45 -7.47 -0.48 -3.11
C THR A 45 -6.02 0.02 -3.23
N ALA A 46 -5.74 1.24 -2.73
CA ALA A 46 -4.40 1.81 -2.74
C ALA A 46 -3.36 0.92 -2.04
N ILE A 47 -3.73 0.34 -0.89
CA ILE A 47 -2.87 -0.58 -0.13
C ILE A 47 -2.79 -1.95 -0.82
N ALA A 48 -3.91 -2.51 -1.27
CA ALA A 48 -3.94 -3.83 -1.91
C ALA A 48 -3.12 -3.87 -3.20
N GLN A 49 -3.18 -2.81 -3.99
CA GLN A 49 -2.41 -2.68 -5.24
C GLN A 49 -1.02 -2.06 -5.04
N SER A 50 -0.69 -1.63 -3.81
CA SER A 50 0.62 -1.04 -3.48
C SER A 50 0.95 0.20 -4.32
N LEU A 51 0.02 1.16 -4.39
CA LEU A 51 0.17 2.37 -5.19
C LEU A 51 1.12 3.37 -4.51
N ASN A 52 2.22 3.66 -5.19
CA ASN A 52 3.28 4.52 -4.67
C ASN A 52 2.82 5.97 -4.48
N THR A 53 2.07 6.52 -5.44
CA THR A 53 1.53 7.88 -5.35
C THR A 53 0.65 8.08 -4.14
N CYS A 54 -0.23 7.10 -3.86
CA CYS A 54 -1.10 7.12 -2.69
C CYS A 54 -0.30 7.09 -1.38
N ALA A 55 0.75 6.26 -1.30
CA ALA A 55 1.62 6.19 -0.14
C ALA A 55 2.37 7.52 0.08
N VAL A 56 2.93 8.09 -0.97
CA VAL A 56 3.66 9.37 -0.90
C VAL A 56 2.72 10.52 -0.51
N ARG A 57 1.54 10.63 -1.12
CA ARG A 57 0.55 11.67 -0.76
C ARG A 57 0.11 11.55 0.69
N THR A 58 -0.14 10.34 1.17
CA THR A 58 -0.51 10.12 2.58
C THR A 58 0.64 10.50 3.51
N ASN A 59 1.88 10.14 3.16
CA ASN A 59 3.04 10.47 3.99
C ASN A 59 3.30 11.98 4.05
N LEU A 60 3.15 12.68 2.92
CA LEU A 60 3.24 14.15 2.89
C LEU A 60 2.14 14.81 3.72
N ALA A 61 0.91 14.32 3.65
CA ALA A 61 -0.21 14.85 4.43
C ALA A 61 -0.04 14.63 5.94
N TYR A 62 0.52 13.50 6.35
CA TYR A 62 0.83 13.19 7.75
C TYR A 62 2.09 13.90 8.24
N GLY A 63 3.08 14.04 7.38
CA GLY A 63 4.40 14.59 7.67
C GLY A 63 5.49 13.53 7.68
N VAL A 64 6.54 13.77 6.90
CA VAL A 64 7.68 12.85 6.75
C VAL A 64 8.38 12.61 8.08
N SER A 65 8.70 13.68 8.81
CA SER A 65 9.31 13.61 10.14
C SER A 65 8.44 12.86 11.16
N ASN A 66 7.12 13.11 11.15
CA ASN A 66 6.19 12.41 12.04
C ASN A 66 6.18 10.89 11.78
N SER A 67 6.31 10.50 10.50
CA SER A 67 6.42 9.07 10.14
C SER A 67 7.71 8.46 10.67
N TYR A 68 8.83 9.19 10.61
CA TYR A 68 10.11 8.77 11.19
C TYR A 68 9.99 8.59 12.71
N ASP A 69 9.47 9.60 13.42
CA ASP A 69 9.30 9.55 14.88
C ASP A 69 8.40 8.37 15.30
N PHE A 70 7.35 8.10 14.52
CA PHE A 70 6.48 6.94 14.76
C PHE A 70 7.24 5.61 14.64
N LEU A 71 8.09 5.44 13.63
CA LEU A 71 8.88 4.21 13.47
C LEU A 71 9.90 4.05 14.60
N VAL A 72 10.62 5.10 14.96
CA VAL A 72 11.67 5.07 15.97
C VAL A 72 11.07 4.95 17.38
N ASP A 73 10.17 5.87 17.75
CA ASP A 73 9.69 5.99 19.12
C ASP A 73 8.59 4.98 19.49
N LYS A 74 7.79 4.56 18.50
CA LYS A 74 6.63 3.69 18.75
C LYS A 74 6.87 2.24 18.35
N LEU A 75 7.65 2.02 17.28
CA LEU A 75 7.90 0.68 16.74
C LEU A 75 9.36 0.23 16.89
N GLY A 76 10.21 1.02 17.54
CA GLY A 76 11.56 0.63 17.96
C GLY A 76 12.55 0.36 16.83
N PHE A 77 12.39 1.02 15.67
CA PHE A 77 13.38 0.90 14.59
C PHE A 77 14.68 1.61 14.98
N GLU A 78 15.79 0.86 14.97
CA GLU A 78 17.08 1.34 15.48
C GLU A 78 18.05 1.82 14.38
N ASN A 79 17.80 1.43 13.12
CA ASN A 79 18.76 1.67 12.02
C ASN A 79 18.38 2.86 11.12
N LEU A 80 17.25 3.51 11.36
CA LEU A 80 16.84 4.66 10.57
C LEU A 80 17.75 5.86 10.85
N THR A 81 18.08 6.60 9.79
CA THR A 81 19.01 7.73 9.85
C THR A 81 18.27 9.07 9.80
N TYR A 82 18.99 10.15 10.12
CA TYR A 82 18.45 11.50 9.95
C TYR A 82 18.09 11.78 8.48
N THR A 83 18.85 11.25 7.52
CA THR A 83 18.55 11.37 6.09
C THR A 83 17.16 10.78 5.78
N ASP A 84 16.83 9.64 6.37
CA ASP A 84 15.51 9.02 6.18
C ASP A 84 14.37 9.94 6.64
N SER A 85 14.55 10.66 7.75
CA SER A 85 13.54 11.61 8.28
C SER A 85 13.28 12.81 7.36
N GLN A 86 14.17 13.09 6.42
CA GLN A 86 14.07 14.23 5.49
C GLN A 86 13.55 13.81 4.10
N GLN A 87 13.52 12.51 3.81
CA GLN A 87 13.22 12.00 2.47
C GLN A 87 11.85 11.31 2.43
N VAL A 88 10.91 11.91 1.71
CA VAL A 88 9.56 11.35 1.58
C VAL A 88 9.58 9.95 0.93
N GLY A 89 10.49 9.71 -0.02
CA GLY A 89 10.65 8.41 -0.66
C GLY A 89 11.03 7.32 0.34
N ASN A 90 12.00 7.60 1.20
CA ASN A 90 12.45 6.67 2.24
C ASN A 90 11.29 6.33 3.19
N MET A 91 10.57 7.35 3.67
CA MET A 91 9.50 7.17 4.66
C MET A 91 8.21 6.61 4.07
N ALA A 92 7.85 6.99 2.85
CA ALA A 92 6.61 6.53 2.21
C ALA A 92 6.74 5.15 1.58
N LEU A 93 7.89 4.85 0.96
CA LEU A 93 8.10 3.68 0.12
C LEU A 93 9.11 2.67 0.70
N GLY A 94 9.76 3.01 1.82
CA GLY A 94 10.66 2.11 2.53
C GLY A 94 12.09 2.02 1.96
N GLY A 95 12.51 3.01 1.16
CA GLY A 95 13.87 3.07 0.60
C GLY A 95 14.89 3.64 1.60
N PHE A 96 14.98 3.05 2.78
CA PHE A 96 15.84 3.54 3.85
C PHE A 96 17.33 3.41 3.54
N GLU A 97 18.11 4.38 3.97
CA GLU A 97 19.55 4.48 3.69
C GLU A 97 20.32 3.22 4.13
N LYS A 98 20.03 2.70 5.33
CA LYS A 98 20.65 1.48 5.87
C LYS A 98 19.75 0.25 5.76
N GLY A 99 18.50 0.44 5.35
CA GLY A 99 17.49 -0.61 5.39
C GLY A 99 16.99 -0.92 6.81
N VAL A 100 16.17 -1.96 6.90
CA VAL A 100 15.57 -2.46 8.15
C VAL A 100 15.72 -3.97 8.20
N THR A 101 15.75 -4.52 9.42
CA THR A 101 15.86 -5.96 9.62
C THR A 101 14.51 -6.66 9.53
N THR A 102 14.52 -7.95 9.21
CA THR A 102 13.31 -8.79 9.25
C THR A 102 12.76 -8.91 10.67
N GLU A 103 13.61 -8.82 11.69
CA GLU A 103 13.22 -8.81 13.10
C GLU A 103 12.41 -7.57 13.44
N GLU A 104 12.90 -6.35 13.10
CA GLU A 104 12.18 -5.09 13.29
C GLU A 104 10.84 -5.11 12.57
N MET A 105 10.82 -5.55 11.30
CA MET A 105 9.60 -5.63 10.50
C MET A 105 8.59 -6.62 11.10
N SER A 106 9.02 -7.80 11.53
CA SER A 106 8.15 -8.80 12.16
C SER A 106 7.55 -8.27 13.47
N ALA A 107 8.37 -7.61 14.31
CA ALA A 107 7.92 -7.03 15.57
C ALA A 107 6.94 -5.84 15.36
N ALA A 108 7.21 -4.99 14.37
CA ALA A 108 6.33 -3.88 14.02
C ALA A 108 4.96 -4.36 13.53
N TYR A 109 4.92 -5.40 12.68
CA TYR A 109 3.66 -5.97 12.19
C TYR A 109 2.93 -6.77 13.27
N ALA A 110 3.65 -7.37 14.23
CA ALA A 110 3.02 -8.00 15.39
C ALA A 110 2.19 -7.00 16.23
N ALA A 111 2.55 -5.72 16.24
CA ALA A 111 1.77 -4.70 16.93
C ALA A 111 0.34 -4.56 16.37
N PHE A 112 0.12 -4.81 15.09
CA PHE A 112 -1.20 -4.74 14.48
C PHE A 112 -2.13 -5.85 14.99
N VAL A 113 -1.63 -7.08 15.18
CA VAL A 113 -2.43 -8.18 15.71
C VAL A 113 -2.49 -8.16 17.25
N ASN A 114 -1.59 -7.43 17.88
CA ASN A 114 -1.52 -7.25 19.34
C ASN A 114 -2.20 -5.93 19.78
N GLU A 115 -3.34 -5.60 19.20
CA GLU A 115 -4.21 -4.46 19.59
C GLU A 115 -3.50 -3.09 19.62
N GLY A 116 -2.47 -2.92 18.80
CA GLY A 116 -1.67 -1.69 18.72
C GLY A 116 -0.52 -1.61 19.71
N VAL A 117 -0.24 -2.70 20.43
CA VAL A 117 0.86 -2.78 21.40
C VAL A 117 2.09 -3.40 20.73
N TYR A 118 3.12 -2.60 20.59
CA TYR A 118 4.45 -3.06 20.18
C TYR A 118 5.18 -3.72 21.34
N THR A 119 5.80 -4.87 21.10
CA THR A 119 6.67 -5.55 22.06
C THR A 119 8.06 -5.72 21.45
N LYS A 120 9.09 -5.22 22.14
CA LYS A 120 10.46 -5.36 21.68
C LYS A 120 10.82 -6.85 21.54
N PRO A 121 11.36 -7.27 20.38
CA PRO A 121 11.75 -8.67 20.17
C PRO A 121 12.84 -9.09 21.15
N ARG A 122 12.82 -10.36 21.54
CA ARG A 122 13.81 -10.96 22.45
C ARG A 122 14.06 -12.41 22.04
N THR A 123 15.31 -12.85 22.13
CA THR A 123 15.74 -14.19 21.74
C THR A 123 15.71 -15.19 22.89
N PHE A 124 15.60 -14.71 24.13
CA PHE A 124 15.47 -15.54 25.33
C PHE A 124 14.54 -14.88 26.35
N ILE A 125 13.93 -15.68 27.19
CA ILE A 125 13.06 -15.22 28.29
C ILE A 125 13.88 -15.19 29.57
N ARG A 126 14.61 -16.28 29.87
CA ARG A 126 15.48 -16.40 31.03
C ARG A 126 16.62 -17.38 30.77
N VAL A 127 17.68 -17.26 31.55
CA VAL A 127 18.80 -18.20 31.60
C VAL A 127 18.85 -18.80 33.00
N GLU A 128 18.92 -20.13 33.07
CA GLU A 128 18.99 -20.88 34.33
C GLU A 128 20.37 -21.58 34.42
N ASP A 129 20.88 -21.71 35.64
CA ASP A 129 22.04 -22.55 35.89
C ASP A 129 21.70 -24.05 35.91
N ALA A 130 22.71 -24.91 36.09
CA ALA A 130 22.48 -26.35 36.12
C ALA A 130 21.62 -26.85 37.31
N ASN A 131 21.37 -26.00 38.30
CA ASN A 131 20.53 -26.29 39.46
C ASN A 131 19.10 -25.72 39.33
N GLY A 132 18.79 -25.04 38.19
CA GLY A 132 17.50 -24.41 37.96
C GLY A 132 17.36 -23.02 38.57
N ASN A 133 18.43 -22.40 39.08
CA ASN A 133 18.36 -21.04 39.56
C ASN A 133 18.41 -20.06 38.38
N VAL A 134 17.52 -19.06 38.40
CA VAL A 134 17.52 -18.00 37.41
C VAL A 134 18.77 -17.13 37.56
N VAL A 135 19.60 -17.11 36.52
CA VAL A 135 20.82 -16.30 36.43
C VAL A 135 20.55 -14.96 35.74
N LEU A 136 19.68 -14.98 34.73
CA LEU A 136 19.32 -13.79 33.95
C LEU A 136 17.85 -13.90 33.56
N GLU A 137 17.13 -12.82 33.73
CA GLU A 137 15.75 -12.67 33.24
C GLU A 137 15.66 -11.54 32.21
N ASN A 138 14.94 -11.78 31.13
CA ASN A 138 14.70 -10.82 30.07
C ASN A 138 13.19 -10.59 29.96
N GLU A 139 12.70 -9.62 30.71
CA GLU A 139 11.28 -9.26 30.74
C GLU A 139 10.82 -8.63 29.40
N ALA A 140 9.56 -8.84 29.04
CA ALA A 140 8.97 -8.22 27.86
C ALA A 140 8.84 -6.71 28.05
N GLN A 141 9.37 -5.95 27.09
CA GLN A 141 9.21 -4.49 27.03
C GLN A 141 8.16 -4.17 25.98
N SER A 142 7.04 -3.59 26.40
CA SER A 142 5.92 -3.28 25.52
C SER A 142 5.54 -1.80 25.61
N THR A 143 5.16 -1.24 24.47
CA THR A 143 4.74 0.15 24.33
C THR A 143 3.45 0.21 23.51
N VAL A 144 2.49 1.05 23.90
CA VAL A 144 1.33 1.33 23.05
C VAL A 144 1.81 2.17 21.86
N ALA A 145 1.83 1.57 20.68
CA ALA A 145 2.29 2.21 19.46
C ALA A 145 1.16 2.98 18.77
N MET A 146 -0.06 2.43 18.80
CA MET A 146 -1.25 3.03 18.17
C MET A 146 -2.52 2.60 18.91
N LYS A 147 -3.65 3.23 18.57
CA LYS A 147 -4.98 2.84 19.08
C LYS A 147 -5.34 1.44 18.59
N ASN A 148 -6.12 0.71 19.38
CA ASN A 148 -6.62 -0.61 18.96
C ASN A 148 -7.57 -0.51 17.75
N THR A 149 -8.33 0.58 17.62
CA THR A 149 -9.16 0.86 16.44
C THR A 149 -8.31 1.02 15.18
N THR A 150 -7.17 1.71 15.27
CA THR A 150 -6.19 1.84 14.17
C THR A 150 -5.62 0.48 13.78
N ALA A 151 -5.19 -0.32 14.75
CA ALA A 151 -4.66 -1.66 14.52
C ALA A 151 -5.70 -2.58 13.86
N ALA A 152 -6.96 -2.52 14.28
CA ALA A 152 -8.04 -3.30 13.69
C ALA A 152 -8.37 -2.88 12.24
N ILE A 153 -8.35 -1.57 11.94
CA ILE A 153 -8.50 -1.07 10.57
C ILE A 153 -7.34 -1.54 9.69
N ILE A 154 -6.10 -1.44 10.18
CA ILE A 154 -4.91 -1.95 9.45
C ILE A 154 -5.01 -3.46 9.22
N ASN A 155 -5.46 -4.25 10.20
CA ASN A 155 -5.69 -5.68 10.02
C ASN A 155 -6.65 -5.95 8.85
N HIS A 156 -7.76 -5.22 8.79
CA HIS A 156 -8.74 -5.35 7.71
C HIS A 156 -8.12 -4.99 6.34
N LEU A 157 -7.40 -3.87 6.25
CA LEU A 157 -6.77 -3.41 5.00
C LEU A 157 -5.66 -4.36 4.52
N LEU A 158 -4.86 -4.92 5.45
CA LEU A 158 -3.80 -5.87 5.12
C LEU A 158 -4.32 -7.29 4.83
N GLN A 159 -5.50 -7.66 5.35
CA GLN A 159 -6.20 -8.86 4.89
C GLN A 159 -6.62 -8.73 3.43
N GLU A 160 -7.19 -7.58 3.04
CA GLU A 160 -7.52 -7.30 1.65
C GLU A 160 -6.29 -7.34 0.75
N ALA A 161 -5.17 -6.77 1.17
CA ALA A 161 -3.91 -6.80 0.43
C ALA A 161 -3.35 -8.22 0.26
N ALA A 162 -3.51 -9.08 1.27
CA ALA A 162 -3.10 -10.47 1.23
C ALA A 162 -4.08 -11.37 0.47
N LEU A 163 -5.39 -11.04 0.44
CA LEU A 163 -6.42 -11.86 -0.21
C LEU A 163 -6.62 -11.48 -1.68
N ASN A 164 -6.73 -10.20 -1.98
CA ASN A 164 -7.14 -9.67 -3.28
C ASN A 164 -6.05 -8.81 -3.94
N GLY A 165 -4.92 -8.59 -3.27
CA GLY A 165 -3.85 -7.71 -3.72
C GLY A 165 -2.54 -8.44 -4.02
N THR A 166 -1.46 -7.69 -3.92
CA THR A 166 -0.09 -8.16 -4.22
C THR A 166 0.40 -9.30 -3.32
N GLY A 167 -0.25 -9.54 -2.17
CA GLY A 167 0.10 -10.57 -1.20
C GLY A 167 -0.55 -11.94 -1.43
N TYR A 168 -1.34 -12.12 -2.49
CA TYR A 168 -2.15 -13.32 -2.72
C TYR A 168 -1.34 -14.64 -2.66
N GLU A 169 -0.11 -14.65 -3.12
CA GLU A 169 0.77 -15.84 -3.10
C GLU A 169 1.12 -16.34 -1.69
N ALA A 170 0.92 -15.51 -0.65
CA ALA A 170 1.18 -15.88 0.74
C ALA A 170 0.04 -16.67 1.40
N GLN A 171 -1.11 -16.78 0.75
CA GLN A 171 -2.30 -17.44 1.28
C GLN A 171 -2.11 -18.95 1.46
N PHE A 172 -2.63 -19.48 2.58
CA PHE A 172 -2.81 -20.90 2.83
C PHE A 172 -4.16 -21.15 3.52
N SER A 173 -4.69 -22.36 3.43
CA SER A 173 -6.02 -22.70 3.94
C SER A 173 -6.06 -22.77 5.47
N GLY A 174 -7.21 -22.50 6.06
CA GLY A 174 -7.49 -22.70 7.49
C GLY A 174 -6.93 -21.62 8.40
N MET A 175 -6.59 -20.43 7.86
CA MET A 175 -6.11 -19.33 8.67
C MET A 175 -6.34 -17.98 7.99
N HIS A 176 -6.71 -16.96 8.76
CA HIS A 176 -6.75 -15.58 8.31
C HIS A 176 -5.34 -14.99 8.26
N ILE A 177 -5.00 -14.36 7.14
CA ILE A 177 -3.67 -13.81 6.87
C ILE A 177 -3.80 -12.33 6.52
N ALA A 178 -3.00 -11.51 7.17
CA ALA A 178 -2.79 -10.12 6.81
C ALA A 178 -1.32 -9.92 6.46
N GLY A 179 -1.01 -9.11 5.46
CA GLY A 179 0.39 -8.90 5.09
C GLY A 179 0.58 -8.04 3.86
N LYS A 180 1.85 -7.73 3.60
CA LYS A 180 2.24 -6.83 2.52
C LYS A 180 3.53 -7.30 1.86
N THR A 181 3.56 -7.17 0.54
CA THR A 181 4.78 -7.34 -0.26
C THR A 181 5.62 -6.07 -0.27
N GLY A 182 6.92 -6.22 -0.44
CA GLY A 182 7.85 -5.15 -0.76
C GLY A 182 8.79 -5.58 -1.89
N SER A 183 9.18 -4.64 -2.74
CA SER A 183 10.14 -4.87 -3.81
C SER A 183 10.88 -3.58 -4.12
N THR A 184 12.21 -3.64 -4.21
CA THR A 184 13.00 -2.52 -4.73
C THR A 184 12.86 -2.42 -6.25
N ASN A 185 13.26 -1.27 -6.80
CA ASN A 185 13.43 -1.09 -8.23
C ASN A 185 14.31 -2.20 -8.81
N SER A 186 13.96 -2.67 -10.01
CA SER A 186 14.66 -3.77 -10.68
C SER A 186 14.65 -5.09 -9.89
N ASN A 187 13.79 -5.24 -8.88
CA ASN A 187 13.67 -6.46 -8.06
C ASN A 187 15.00 -6.91 -7.41
N LYS A 188 15.82 -5.99 -6.94
CA LYS A 188 17.08 -6.32 -6.25
C LYS A 188 16.82 -6.85 -4.84
N ASP A 189 15.78 -6.36 -4.17
CA ASP A 189 15.27 -6.88 -2.91
C ASP A 189 13.80 -7.22 -3.04
N ARG A 190 13.40 -8.29 -2.37
CA ARG A 190 12.01 -8.72 -2.25
C ARG A 190 11.70 -8.93 -0.79
N TYR A 191 10.52 -8.48 -0.40
CA TYR A 191 9.99 -8.65 0.95
C TYR A 191 8.59 -9.25 0.92
N PHE A 192 8.27 -9.97 1.96
CA PHE A 192 6.90 -10.19 2.43
C PHE A 192 6.92 -10.14 3.95
N VAL A 193 6.07 -9.30 4.51
CA VAL A 193 5.81 -9.25 5.95
C VAL A 193 4.33 -9.53 6.16
N GLY A 194 4.02 -10.51 6.98
CA GLY A 194 2.65 -10.88 7.25
C GLY A 194 2.50 -11.54 8.61
N TYR A 195 1.26 -11.74 8.99
CA TYR A 195 0.89 -12.32 10.28
C TYR A 195 -0.47 -13.02 10.20
N THR A 196 -0.69 -13.85 11.19
CA THR A 196 -1.98 -14.47 11.51
C THR A 196 -2.37 -14.02 12.92
N PRO A 197 -3.53 -14.39 13.43
CA PRO A 197 -3.85 -14.15 14.84
C PRO A 197 -2.93 -14.84 15.86
N TYR A 198 -1.96 -15.64 15.42
CA TYR A 198 -1.03 -16.39 16.25
C TYR A 198 0.43 -15.90 16.13
N TYR A 199 0.91 -15.67 14.92
CA TYR A 199 2.33 -15.44 14.63
C TYR A 199 2.53 -14.35 13.59
N SER A 200 3.62 -13.63 13.70
CA SER A 200 4.15 -12.69 12.72
C SER A 200 5.42 -13.26 12.08
N CYS A 201 5.60 -13.01 10.81
CA CYS A 201 6.76 -13.47 10.05
C CYS A 201 7.14 -12.47 8.97
N ALA A 202 8.42 -12.10 8.93
CA ALA A 202 9.00 -11.29 7.86
C ALA A 202 10.03 -12.11 7.09
N VAL A 203 9.96 -12.04 5.76
CA VAL A 203 10.88 -12.73 4.85
C VAL A 203 11.49 -11.71 3.91
N TRP A 204 12.80 -11.73 3.80
CA TRP A 204 13.55 -10.95 2.84
C TRP A 204 14.35 -11.88 1.92
N ALA A 205 14.46 -11.50 0.67
CA ALA A 205 15.35 -12.12 -0.29
C ALA A 205 16.11 -11.03 -1.04
N GLY A 206 17.42 -11.20 -1.12
CA GLY A 206 18.35 -10.29 -1.79
C GLY A 206 19.73 -10.91 -1.92
N TYR A 207 20.60 -10.22 -2.62
CA TYR A 207 22.02 -10.58 -2.75
C TYR A 207 22.87 -9.59 -1.96
N GLU A 208 23.96 -10.08 -1.39
CA GLU A 208 24.96 -9.25 -0.70
C GLU A 208 25.49 -8.12 -1.61
N HIS A 209 25.68 -8.45 -2.90
CA HIS A 209 26.05 -7.48 -3.92
C HIS A 209 24.82 -7.20 -4.79
N ASN A 210 24.04 -6.26 -4.43
CA ASN A 210 22.85 -5.68 -5.04
C ASN A 210 22.56 -6.13 -6.51
N GLN A 211 22.09 -7.37 -6.68
CA GLN A 211 21.80 -8.00 -7.97
C GLN A 211 20.29 -8.24 -8.11
N ARG A 212 19.80 -8.21 -9.35
CA ARG A 212 18.41 -8.51 -9.67
C ARG A 212 18.05 -9.95 -9.30
N ILE A 213 16.96 -10.12 -8.55
CA ILE A 213 16.36 -11.43 -8.30
C ILE A 213 15.49 -11.80 -9.50
N VAL A 214 15.81 -12.92 -10.14
CA VAL A 214 15.01 -13.49 -11.23
C VAL A 214 14.15 -14.61 -10.64
N ALA A 215 12.88 -14.34 -10.42
CA ALA A 215 11.93 -15.32 -9.90
C ALA A 215 10.54 -15.06 -10.50
N SER A 216 9.76 -16.12 -10.68
CA SER A 216 8.32 -16.01 -10.95
C SER A 216 7.61 -15.66 -9.65
N GLY A 217 6.81 -14.59 -9.64
CA GLY A 217 6.11 -14.12 -8.45
C GLY A 217 7.02 -13.56 -7.36
N ASN A 218 6.54 -13.52 -6.13
CA ASN A 218 7.31 -13.07 -4.97
C ASN A 218 7.84 -14.27 -4.17
N PRO A 219 9.16 -14.58 -4.20
CA PRO A 219 9.73 -15.72 -3.48
C PRO A 219 9.52 -15.62 -1.96
N CYS A 220 9.45 -14.40 -1.42
CA CYS A 220 9.23 -14.19 0.02
C CYS A 220 7.82 -14.60 0.44
N SER A 221 6.80 -14.31 -0.39
CA SER A 221 5.43 -14.80 -0.15
C SER A 221 5.36 -16.32 -0.16
N ALA A 222 6.09 -16.98 -1.07
CA ALA A 222 6.13 -18.43 -1.13
C ALA A 222 6.82 -19.06 0.10
N VAL A 223 7.92 -18.48 0.58
CA VAL A 223 8.60 -18.91 1.80
C VAL A 223 7.71 -18.67 3.02
N PHE A 224 7.10 -17.49 3.16
CA PHE A 224 6.14 -17.19 4.21
C PHE A 224 5.03 -18.24 4.26
N ARG A 225 4.36 -18.48 3.13
CA ARG A 225 3.30 -19.50 3.04
C ARG A 225 3.78 -20.87 3.51
N LYS A 226 4.95 -21.31 3.05
CA LYS A 226 5.49 -22.64 3.39
C LYS A 226 5.80 -22.77 4.89
N VAL A 227 6.42 -21.76 5.50
CA VAL A 227 6.74 -21.74 6.93
C VAL A 227 5.47 -21.65 7.76
N MET A 228 4.62 -20.66 7.46
CA MET A 228 3.43 -20.39 8.26
C MET A 228 2.41 -21.53 8.17
N SER A 229 2.18 -22.12 6.99
CA SER A 229 1.29 -23.30 6.90
C SER A 229 1.78 -24.48 7.73
N ALA A 230 3.10 -24.69 7.82
CA ALA A 230 3.65 -25.77 8.61
C ALA A 230 3.48 -25.58 10.13
N ILE A 231 3.74 -24.37 10.63
CA ILE A 231 3.62 -24.08 12.07
C ILE A 231 2.16 -23.87 12.53
N HIS A 232 1.23 -23.74 11.58
CA HIS A 232 -0.21 -23.62 11.87
C HIS A 232 -0.99 -24.92 11.69
N ALA A 233 -0.33 -26.02 11.30
CA ALA A 233 -0.99 -27.27 10.93
C ALA A 233 -1.97 -27.81 12.00
N ASP A 234 -1.63 -27.61 13.28
CA ASP A 234 -2.42 -28.07 14.41
C ASP A 234 -3.16 -26.93 15.14
N LEU A 235 -3.17 -25.71 14.57
CA LEU A 235 -3.86 -24.57 15.17
C LEU A 235 -5.27 -24.43 14.59
N ALA A 236 -6.22 -24.08 15.46
CA ALA A 236 -7.57 -23.77 15.02
C ALA A 236 -7.61 -22.47 14.22
N ASP A 237 -8.51 -22.40 13.26
CA ASP A 237 -8.80 -21.13 12.58
C ASP A 237 -9.28 -20.08 13.58
N LYS A 238 -8.77 -18.87 13.46
CA LYS A 238 -9.04 -17.77 14.38
C LYS A 238 -9.10 -16.46 13.61
N ASP A 239 -10.15 -15.69 13.86
CA ASP A 239 -10.27 -14.32 13.34
C ASP A 239 -9.30 -13.34 14.03
N PHE A 240 -8.96 -12.27 13.33
CA PHE A 240 -8.32 -11.13 13.97
C PHE A 240 -9.25 -10.51 15.00
N PHE A 241 -8.66 -9.83 15.99
CA PHE A 241 -9.42 -9.18 17.04
C PHE A 241 -10.36 -8.10 16.47
N SER A 242 -11.45 -7.88 17.17
CA SER A 242 -12.35 -6.74 16.98
C SER A 242 -12.44 -5.96 18.29
N CYS A 243 -12.66 -4.67 18.23
CA CYS A 243 -12.72 -3.81 19.39
C CYS A 243 -13.92 -2.85 19.32
N SER A 244 -14.30 -2.31 20.48
CA SER A 244 -15.26 -1.22 20.54
C SER A 244 -14.70 0.05 19.87
N GLY A 245 -15.59 0.92 19.38
CA GLY A 245 -15.19 2.16 18.72
C GLY A 245 -14.95 2.02 17.21
N LEU A 246 -15.24 0.84 16.63
CA LEU A 246 -15.29 0.65 15.18
C LEU A 246 -16.73 0.73 14.68
N THR A 247 -16.90 1.21 13.46
CA THR A 247 -18.17 1.19 12.75
C THR A 247 -17.95 0.91 11.25
N SER A 248 -18.94 0.29 10.62
CA SER A 248 -18.97 0.07 9.18
C SER A 248 -19.91 1.06 8.53
N VAL A 249 -19.46 1.78 7.53
CA VAL A 249 -20.22 2.82 6.85
C VAL A 249 -20.24 2.59 5.34
N ALA A 250 -21.40 2.82 4.71
CA ALA A 250 -21.52 2.82 3.26
C ALA A 250 -20.99 4.15 2.71
N VAL A 251 -19.93 4.09 1.92
CA VAL A 251 -19.23 5.26 1.40
C VAL A 251 -19.06 5.21 -0.10
N CYS A 252 -18.82 6.37 -0.68
CA CYS A 252 -18.51 6.53 -2.09
C CYS A 252 -17.02 6.26 -2.33
N ALA A 253 -16.71 5.39 -3.28
CA ALA A 253 -15.34 5.02 -3.65
C ALA A 253 -14.53 6.14 -4.32
N ASP A 254 -15.19 7.22 -4.75
CA ASP A 254 -14.52 8.36 -5.38
C ASP A 254 -14.35 9.56 -4.44
N SER A 255 -15.17 9.67 -3.37
CA SER A 255 -15.07 10.80 -2.43
C SER A 255 -14.68 10.42 -1.00
N GLY A 256 -14.85 9.15 -0.59
CA GLY A 256 -14.71 8.73 0.80
C GLY A 256 -15.82 9.23 1.74
N MET A 257 -16.79 10.00 1.23
CA MET A 257 -17.93 10.48 1.98
C MET A 257 -19.04 9.41 2.05
N LEU A 258 -20.05 9.61 2.90
CA LEU A 258 -21.22 8.74 2.91
C LEU A 258 -21.83 8.66 1.52
N ALA A 259 -22.17 7.46 1.09
CA ALA A 259 -22.71 7.26 -0.26
C ALA A 259 -24.09 7.93 -0.41
N SER A 260 -24.31 8.57 -1.55
CA SER A 260 -25.61 9.01 -2.01
C SER A 260 -26.22 7.99 -2.99
N GLU A 261 -27.52 8.13 -3.30
CA GLU A 261 -28.17 7.30 -4.32
C GLU A 261 -27.48 7.43 -5.69
N ASN A 262 -26.97 8.62 -6.01
CA ASN A 262 -26.25 8.87 -7.27
C ASN A 262 -24.94 8.06 -7.36
N CYS A 263 -24.26 7.77 -6.26
CA CYS A 263 -23.06 6.94 -6.26
C CYS A 263 -23.35 5.50 -6.71
N ALA A 264 -24.55 4.99 -6.40
CA ALA A 264 -24.98 3.65 -6.83
C ALA A 264 -25.36 3.58 -8.30
N LEU A 265 -25.69 4.73 -8.89
CA LEU A 265 -26.16 4.87 -10.26
C LEU A 265 -25.08 5.36 -11.24
N ASP A 266 -23.81 5.37 -10.81
CA ASP A 266 -22.71 5.82 -11.68
C ASP A 266 -22.61 4.96 -12.94
N VAL A 267 -22.37 5.60 -14.08
CA VAL A 267 -22.29 4.91 -15.39
C VAL A 267 -21.17 3.89 -15.48
N ARG A 268 -20.16 3.98 -14.64
CA ARG A 268 -19.05 3.01 -14.51
C ARG A 268 -19.44 1.77 -13.67
N GLY A 269 -20.62 1.76 -13.10
CA GLY A 269 -21.08 0.80 -12.10
C GLY A 269 -21.14 1.40 -10.70
N SER A 270 -21.76 0.70 -9.75
CA SER A 270 -21.90 1.19 -8.37
C SER A 270 -20.54 1.59 -7.75
N ARG A 271 -20.49 2.83 -7.26
CA ARG A 271 -19.34 3.38 -6.54
C ARG A 271 -19.54 3.34 -5.03
N VAL A 272 -20.41 2.44 -4.55
CA VAL A 272 -20.70 2.29 -3.13
C VAL A 272 -19.98 1.05 -2.60
N TYR A 273 -19.23 1.21 -1.51
CA TYR A 273 -18.66 0.10 -0.76
C TYR A 273 -18.79 0.34 0.75
N THR A 274 -18.56 -0.70 1.55
CA THR A 274 -18.57 -0.61 3.01
C THR A 274 -17.15 -0.46 3.52
N ALA A 275 -16.88 0.67 4.20
CA ALA A 275 -15.60 0.93 4.84
C ALA A 275 -15.67 0.65 6.35
N LEU A 276 -14.62 0.07 6.92
CA LEU A 276 -14.40 -0.03 8.36
C LEU A 276 -13.66 1.21 8.84
N VAL A 277 -14.23 1.95 9.79
CA VAL A 277 -13.67 3.20 10.29
C VAL A 277 -13.74 3.27 11.83
N ALA A 278 -12.90 4.10 12.44
CA ALA A 278 -13.09 4.49 13.83
C ALA A 278 -14.33 5.39 13.93
N ALA A 279 -15.19 5.13 14.90
CA ALA A 279 -16.48 5.81 15.04
C ALA A 279 -16.32 7.34 15.29
N ASP A 280 -15.24 7.74 15.96
CA ASP A 280 -14.89 9.13 16.23
C ASP A 280 -14.28 9.86 15.03
N ASN A 281 -13.91 9.12 13.96
CA ASN A 281 -13.36 9.66 12.71
C ASN A 281 -14.14 9.16 11.46
N ALA A 282 -15.41 8.78 11.64
CA ALA A 282 -16.25 8.34 10.55
C ALA A 282 -16.67 9.54 9.68
N PRO A 283 -16.80 9.37 8.35
CA PRO A 283 -17.32 10.42 7.49
C PRO A 283 -18.79 10.75 7.85
N THR A 284 -19.11 12.04 7.92
CA THR A 284 -20.46 12.54 8.24
C THR A 284 -21.13 13.25 7.06
N ALA A 285 -20.34 13.72 6.09
CA ALA A 285 -20.84 14.39 4.90
C ALA A 285 -21.29 13.37 3.86
N VAL A 286 -22.40 13.63 3.18
CA VAL A 286 -22.88 12.83 2.06
C VAL A 286 -22.17 13.26 0.77
N CYS A 287 -21.85 12.30 -0.08
CA CYS A 287 -21.19 12.54 -1.37
C CYS A 287 -22.03 13.48 -2.26
N THR A 288 -21.40 14.56 -2.70
CA THR A 288 -21.95 15.52 -3.65
C THR A 288 -21.21 15.51 -4.99
N MET A 289 -20.22 14.65 -5.15
CA MET A 289 -19.41 14.57 -6.38
C MET A 289 -20.14 13.87 -7.53
N HIS A 290 -21.11 12.99 -7.24
CA HIS A 290 -21.94 12.36 -8.26
C HIS A 290 -23.18 13.22 -8.55
N THR A 291 -23.36 13.55 -9.81
CA THR A 291 -24.53 14.32 -10.28
C THR A 291 -25.78 13.45 -10.31
N ALA A 292 -26.96 14.07 -10.43
CA ALA A 292 -28.18 13.35 -10.73
C ALA A 292 -28.04 12.56 -12.06
N PRO A 293 -28.72 11.42 -12.23
CA PRO A 293 -28.58 10.56 -13.41
C PRO A 293 -29.21 11.20 -14.65
N THR A 294 -28.46 12.06 -15.30
CA THR A 294 -28.89 12.81 -16.51
C THR A 294 -27.98 12.53 -17.70
N TYR A 295 -26.91 11.80 -17.51
CA TYR A 295 -25.94 11.50 -18.56
C TYR A 295 -26.25 10.16 -19.22
N THR A 296 -26.12 10.13 -20.54
CA THR A 296 -26.29 8.93 -21.35
C THR A 296 -24.95 8.59 -22.01
N VAL A 297 -24.47 7.39 -21.77
CA VAL A 297 -23.18 6.90 -22.28
C VAL A 297 -23.44 5.66 -23.15
N ASN A 298 -22.81 5.61 -24.30
CA ASN A 298 -22.76 4.41 -25.12
C ASN A 298 -21.55 3.57 -24.71
N MET A 299 -21.79 2.37 -24.21
CA MET A 299 -20.76 1.43 -23.79
C MET A 299 -20.68 0.31 -24.84
N ALA A 300 -19.49 0.07 -25.38
CA ALA A 300 -19.23 -1.09 -26.24
C ALA A 300 -18.65 -2.23 -25.39
N ASP A 301 -19.13 -3.46 -25.57
CA ASP A 301 -18.52 -4.66 -25.02
C ASP A 301 -17.33 -5.14 -25.90
N SER A 302 -16.62 -6.17 -25.44
CA SER A 302 -15.51 -6.79 -26.17
C SER A 302 -15.87 -7.30 -27.56
N ASP A 303 -17.16 -7.52 -27.81
CA ASP A 303 -17.69 -8.02 -29.08
C ASP A 303 -18.19 -6.89 -29.98
N GLY A 304 -18.03 -5.63 -29.54
CA GLY A 304 -18.42 -4.44 -30.27
C GLY A 304 -19.93 -4.11 -30.16
N ASN A 305 -20.69 -4.77 -29.30
CA ASN A 305 -22.10 -4.43 -29.09
C ASN A 305 -22.20 -3.16 -28.26
N VAL A 306 -22.97 -2.20 -28.71
CA VAL A 306 -23.17 -0.91 -28.05
C VAL A 306 -24.43 -0.94 -27.18
N THR A 307 -24.24 -0.72 -25.87
CA THR A 307 -25.35 -0.53 -24.92
C THR A 307 -25.38 0.92 -24.46
N THR A 308 -26.54 1.54 -24.50
CA THR A 308 -26.74 2.90 -24.00
C THR A 308 -27.17 2.85 -22.54
N VAL A 309 -26.39 3.47 -21.66
CA VAL A 309 -26.66 3.53 -20.22
C VAL A 309 -26.86 4.98 -19.81
N THR A 310 -27.95 5.24 -19.09
CA THR A 310 -28.20 6.55 -18.46
C THR A 310 -27.94 6.44 -16.96
N GLY A 311 -27.10 7.30 -16.44
CA GLY A 311 -26.73 7.27 -15.02
C GLY A 311 -26.10 8.56 -14.57
N SER A 312 -25.62 8.53 -13.33
CA SER A 312 -24.81 9.60 -12.75
C SER A 312 -23.36 9.53 -13.25
N VAL A 313 -22.67 10.66 -13.21
CA VAL A 313 -21.24 10.74 -13.48
C VAL A 313 -20.54 11.49 -12.35
N LEU A 314 -19.27 11.19 -12.18
CA LEU A 314 -18.40 11.89 -11.26
C LEU A 314 -18.10 13.31 -11.79
N ASN A 315 -18.37 14.33 -10.97
CA ASN A 315 -17.99 15.71 -11.24
C ASN A 315 -16.73 16.05 -10.44
N TYR A 316 -15.58 15.72 -11.01
CA TYR A 316 -14.28 15.97 -10.43
C TYR A 316 -13.32 16.49 -11.49
N GLN A 317 -12.59 17.55 -11.18
CA GLN A 317 -11.59 18.15 -12.07
C GLN A 317 -10.25 18.19 -11.36
N ARG A 318 -9.20 17.88 -12.10
CA ARG A 318 -7.80 17.99 -11.69
C ARG A 318 -7.12 19.10 -12.45
N GLU A 319 -6.16 19.74 -11.81
CA GLU A 319 -5.18 20.53 -12.53
C GLU A 319 -4.23 19.60 -13.28
N LEU A 320 -4.11 19.80 -14.58
CA LEU A 320 -3.13 19.05 -15.40
C LEU A 320 -1.71 19.50 -15.03
N ILE A 321 -0.78 18.57 -15.09
CA ILE A 321 0.65 18.87 -14.91
C ILE A 321 1.17 19.41 -16.24
N GLU A 322 1.53 20.70 -16.28
CA GLU A 322 2.03 21.35 -17.47
C GLU A 322 3.23 20.58 -18.06
N GLY A 323 3.19 20.33 -19.36
CA GLY A 323 4.22 19.58 -20.09
C GLY A 323 4.14 18.05 -19.94
N HIS A 324 3.08 17.51 -19.35
CA HIS A 324 2.87 16.07 -19.15
C HIS A 324 1.46 15.64 -19.57
N ASP A 325 0.96 16.21 -20.66
CA ASP A 325 -0.40 15.97 -21.17
C ASP A 325 -0.59 14.54 -21.69
N GLU A 326 0.52 13.82 -21.97
CA GLU A 326 0.52 12.43 -22.40
C GLU A 326 0.23 11.44 -21.25
N ILE A 327 0.21 11.91 -20.01
CA ILE A 327 -0.06 11.03 -18.86
C ILE A 327 -1.56 10.79 -18.74
N VAL A 328 -1.98 9.60 -19.09
CA VAL A 328 -3.38 9.16 -19.00
C VAL A 328 -3.71 8.68 -17.61
N VAL A 329 -4.83 9.19 -17.07
CA VAL A 329 -5.43 8.73 -15.81
C VAL A 329 -6.79 8.13 -16.11
N GLU A 330 -7.00 6.87 -15.75
CA GLU A 330 -8.18 6.09 -16.19
C GLU A 330 -9.52 6.71 -15.80
N ASP A 331 -9.63 7.34 -14.62
CA ASP A 331 -10.88 7.98 -14.21
C ASP A 331 -11.19 9.30 -14.96
N ALA A 332 -10.17 10.07 -15.35
CA ALA A 332 -10.36 11.30 -16.14
C ALA A 332 -10.94 10.99 -17.53
N PHE A 333 -10.56 9.87 -18.10
CA PHE A 333 -11.04 9.42 -19.40
C PHE A 333 -12.55 9.13 -19.39
N MET A 334 -13.03 8.52 -18.32
CA MET A 334 -14.47 8.20 -18.16
C MET A 334 -15.31 9.47 -17.96
N MET A 335 -14.77 10.54 -17.40
CA MET A 335 -15.47 11.80 -17.17
C MET A 335 -15.76 12.59 -18.47
N LEU A 336 -14.91 12.44 -19.48
CA LEU A 336 -15.02 13.20 -20.72
C LEU A 336 -15.98 12.57 -21.74
N GLY A 337 -16.62 11.44 -21.41
CA GLY A 337 -17.63 10.81 -22.26
C GLY A 337 -17.12 10.34 -23.63
N GLY A 338 -15.82 10.08 -23.75
CA GLY A 338 -15.23 9.99 -25.06
C GLY A 338 -14.19 8.88 -25.30
N TRP A 339 -14.54 7.60 -25.06
CA TRP A 339 -13.72 6.54 -25.65
C TRP A 339 -13.86 6.44 -27.17
N ASN A 340 -14.96 6.90 -27.72
CA ASN A 340 -15.25 6.76 -29.16
C ASN A 340 -14.81 7.93 -30.04
N GLY A 341 -14.02 8.88 -29.54
CA GLY A 341 -13.66 10.07 -30.31
C GLY A 341 -12.17 10.38 -30.45
N PHE A 342 -11.31 9.75 -29.66
CA PHE A 342 -9.89 10.14 -29.61
C PHE A 342 -8.91 9.10 -30.16
N PHE A 343 -9.31 7.85 -30.28
CA PHE A 343 -8.53 6.88 -31.05
C PHE A 343 -9.27 6.64 -32.36
N GLY A 344 -8.72 7.24 -33.45
CA GLY A 344 -9.04 6.79 -34.78
C GLY A 344 -8.80 5.28 -34.89
N ASP A 345 -9.47 4.63 -35.83
CA ASP A 345 -9.49 3.19 -36.11
C ASP A 345 -8.10 2.53 -36.39
N GLU A 346 -7.05 3.01 -35.81
CA GLU A 346 -5.74 2.38 -35.79
C GLU A 346 -5.42 1.95 -34.35
N ALA A 347 -6.02 0.82 -33.97
CA ALA A 347 -5.46 0.00 -32.92
C ALA A 347 -4.17 -0.58 -33.50
N ASP A 348 -3.07 0.17 -33.36
CA ASP A 348 -1.75 -0.42 -33.47
C ASP A 348 -1.58 -1.38 -32.28
N ASP A 349 -1.70 -2.67 -32.59
CA ASP A 349 -1.39 -3.82 -31.72
C ASP A 349 0.10 -3.87 -31.31
N ASP A 350 0.87 -2.80 -31.55
CA ASP A 350 2.28 -2.66 -31.26
C ASP A 350 2.60 -1.80 -30.03
N PHE A 351 1.70 -1.74 -29.03
CA PHE A 351 2.17 -1.35 -27.70
C PHE A 351 2.86 -2.55 -27.02
N ASN A 352 3.87 -3.03 -27.73
CA ASN A 352 4.87 -3.93 -27.19
C ASN A 352 5.60 -3.17 -26.09
N MET A 353 5.42 -3.59 -24.86
CA MET A 353 6.27 -3.18 -23.74
C MET A 353 7.72 -3.39 -24.21
N PRO A 354 8.59 -2.39 -24.16
CA PRO A 354 9.98 -2.64 -24.49
C PRO A 354 10.50 -3.66 -23.47
N ASP A 355 10.72 -4.86 -23.94
CA ASP A 355 11.59 -5.81 -23.26
C ASP A 355 12.92 -5.09 -23.04
N GLY A 356 13.26 -4.89 -21.75
CA GLY A 356 14.44 -4.17 -21.34
C GLY A 356 15.74 -4.93 -21.64
N ASP A 357 16.03 -5.19 -22.92
CA ASP A 357 17.30 -5.68 -23.42
C ASP A 357 17.68 -4.89 -24.67
N HIS A 358 18.16 -3.66 -24.45
CA HIS A 358 19.07 -3.03 -25.39
C HIS A 358 20.35 -2.64 -24.65
N ASP A 359 21.29 -3.58 -24.71
CA ASP A 359 22.72 -3.32 -24.60
C ASP A 359 23.11 -2.31 -25.68
N THR A 360 23.21 -1.03 -25.31
CA THR A 360 23.92 -0.04 -26.12
C THR A 360 25.12 0.43 -25.32
N THR A 361 26.25 -0.21 -25.61
CA THR A 361 27.57 0.32 -25.32
C THR A 361 27.72 1.70 -25.97
N VAL A 362 27.58 2.77 -25.21
CA VAL A 362 28.05 4.10 -25.55
C VAL A 362 29.05 4.50 -24.48
N ALA A 363 30.25 4.82 -24.97
CA ALA A 363 31.39 5.26 -24.19
C ALA A 363 31.03 6.45 -23.27
N GLY A 364 31.46 6.38 -22.02
CA GLY A 364 31.21 7.39 -21.00
C GLY A 364 31.93 8.70 -21.23
N PRO A 365 31.37 9.83 -20.81
CA PRO A 365 32.10 11.04 -20.50
C PRO A 365 32.71 11.00 -19.08
N PRO A 366 33.67 11.88 -18.78
CA PRO A 366 34.59 11.73 -17.67
C PRO A 366 33.99 12.05 -16.32
N ASP A 367 34.55 11.38 -15.33
CA ASP A 367 34.47 11.53 -13.89
C ASP A 367 34.25 12.97 -13.40
N THR A 368 33.09 13.24 -12.78
CA THR A 368 32.92 14.37 -11.86
C THR A 368 32.24 13.85 -10.59
N THR A 369 33.04 13.79 -9.56
CA THR A 369 32.65 13.64 -8.16
C THR A 369 31.63 14.72 -7.77
N ASP A 370 30.61 14.29 -7.02
CA ASP A 370 29.49 15.03 -6.42
C ASP A 370 28.17 14.93 -7.21
N GLN A 371 27.47 13.81 -6.99
CA GLN A 371 26.04 13.71 -7.26
C GLN A 371 25.30 13.10 -6.06
N PRO A 372 24.14 13.64 -5.68
CA PRO A 372 23.32 13.05 -4.64
C PRO A 372 22.80 11.68 -5.08
N SER A 373 22.69 10.79 -4.10
CA SER A 373 22.23 9.41 -4.22
C SER A 373 20.98 9.29 -5.11
N ASN A 374 21.08 8.42 -6.07
CA ASN A 374 20.10 8.10 -7.09
C ASN A 374 18.73 7.73 -6.47
N VAL A 375 17.69 8.46 -6.87
CA VAL A 375 16.29 8.29 -6.44
C VAL A 375 15.72 6.91 -6.86
N ASP A 376 16.44 6.15 -7.67
CA ASP A 376 15.99 4.87 -8.25
C ASP A 376 16.10 3.64 -7.34
N ASP A 377 16.60 3.77 -6.10
CA ASP A 377 16.86 2.64 -5.21
C ASP A 377 15.80 2.40 -4.11
N PHE A 378 14.60 2.99 -4.26
CA PHE A 378 13.56 2.84 -3.24
C PHE A 378 12.85 1.48 -3.28
N ILE A 379 12.60 0.92 -2.07
CA ILE A 379 11.73 -0.24 -1.87
C ILE A 379 10.29 0.16 -2.14
N ARG A 380 9.57 -0.64 -2.93
CA ARG A 380 8.12 -0.55 -3.09
C ARG A 380 7.47 -1.33 -1.95
N ALA A 381 7.35 -0.70 -0.79
CA ALA A 381 6.48 -1.17 0.28
C ALA A 381 5.31 -0.19 0.38
N GLY A 382 4.11 -0.68 0.27
CA GLY A 382 2.90 0.09 0.50
C GLY A 382 2.47 -0.02 1.95
#